data_753e6704bcf1fdf0fbf7dbeb7c1e8b84
#
_entry.id   753e6704bcf1fdf0fbf7dbeb7c1e8b84
#
_cell.length_a   1.000
_cell.length_b   1.000
_cell.length_c   1.000
_cell.angle_alpha   90.00
_cell.angle_beta   90.00
_cell.angle_gamma   90.00
#
_symmetry.space_group_name_H-M   'P 1'
#
loop_
_entity.id
_entity.type
_entity.pdbx_description
1 polymer ?
#
loop_
_entity_poly.entity_id
_entity_poly.type
_entity_poly.pdbx_seq_one_letter_code
_entity_poly.pdbx_strand_id
1 'polypeptide(L)'
;TATQYAFSDSNALSSVSQEAADENDALYVPTDNTVAANTGIVDGICRPAKKPVFAGEEGICAGCGVATLSISYYDLGYTTGEMAVKILNGEADISTMPIEYTDVTKKYNKTICDDLGLTVPDGYEEIEG
;
A
#
# COMPACT_ATOMS: atom_id res chain seq x y z
N THR A 1 -2.83 12.14 -16.48
CA THR A 1 -4.25 12.00 -16.17
C THR A 1 -4.41 10.77 -15.29
N ALA A 2 -5.28 10.83 -14.28
CA ALA A 2 -5.62 9.69 -13.45
C ALA A 2 -7.11 9.36 -13.64
N THR A 3 -7.44 8.08 -13.79
CA THR A 3 -8.80 7.56 -13.87
C THR A 3 -9.07 6.74 -12.62
N GLN A 4 -10.25 6.91 -12.00
CA GLN A 4 -10.63 6.17 -10.82
C GLN A 4 -11.51 4.98 -11.20
N TYR A 5 -11.12 3.80 -10.70
CA TYR A 5 -11.85 2.55 -10.83
C TYR A 5 -12.34 2.11 -9.46
N ALA A 6 -13.63 1.89 -9.33
CA ALA A 6 -14.26 1.51 -8.05
C ALA A 6 -14.87 0.12 -8.17
N PHE A 7 -14.78 -0.66 -7.11
CA PHE A 7 -15.41 -1.97 -6.98
C PHE A 7 -16.20 -2.05 -5.66
N SER A 8 -17.24 -2.85 -5.63
CA SER A 8 -18.12 -3.00 -4.47
C SER A 8 -17.70 -4.15 -3.54
N ASP A 9 -17.07 -5.17 -4.11
CA ASP A 9 -16.70 -6.40 -3.41
C ASP A 9 -15.60 -7.16 -4.16
N SER A 10 -15.11 -8.24 -3.57
CA SER A 10 -14.04 -9.06 -4.16
C SER A 10 -14.42 -9.73 -5.49
N ASN A 11 -15.71 -9.93 -5.78
CA ASN A 11 -16.13 -10.55 -7.06
C ASN A 11 -15.93 -9.58 -8.22
N ALA A 12 -16.12 -8.27 -7.98
CA ALA A 12 -15.90 -7.23 -8.98
C ALA A 12 -14.42 -6.89 -9.18
N LEU A 13 -13.55 -7.23 -8.21
CA LEU A 13 -12.14 -6.86 -8.22
C LEU A 13 -11.42 -7.34 -9.49
N SER A 14 -11.69 -8.56 -9.95
CA SER A 14 -11.05 -9.12 -11.14
C SER A 14 -11.38 -8.32 -12.40
N SER A 15 -12.66 -8.06 -12.67
CA SER A 15 -13.09 -7.32 -13.87
C SER A 15 -12.62 -5.88 -13.85
N VAL A 16 -12.68 -5.23 -12.69
CA VAL A 16 -12.22 -3.83 -12.53
C VAL A 16 -10.70 -3.72 -12.65
N SER A 17 -9.96 -4.68 -12.11
CA SER A 17 -8.49 -4.71 -12.27
C SER A 17 -8.08 -4.95 -13.74
N GLN A 18 -8.82 -5.80 -14.45
CA GLN A 18 -8.57 -6.03 -15.88
C GLN A 18 -8.82 -4.76 -16.71
N GLU A 19 -9.97 -4.10 -16.51
CA GLU A 19 -10.30 -2.84 -17.18
C GLU A 19 -9.23 -1.77 -16.90
N ALA A 20 -8.84 -1.60 -15.62
CA ALA A 20 -7.81 -0.65 -15.24
C ALA A 20 -6.44 -0.95 -15.89
N ALA A 21 -6.06 -2.22 -15.96
CA ALA A 21 -4.80 -2.64 -16.59
C ALA A 21 -4.81 -2.45 -18.11
N ASP A 22 -5.94 -2.66 -18.77
CA ASP A 22 -6.08 -2.50 -20.22
C ASP A 22 -6.01 -1.01 -20.63
N GLU A 23 -6.54 -0.12 -19.82
CA GLU A 23 -6.68 1.29 -20.15
C GLU A 23 -5.52 2.19 -19.66
N ASN A 24 -4.64 1.69 -18.76
CA ASN A 24 -3.60 2.51 -18.16
C ASN A 24 -2.21 1.87 -18.25
N ASP A 25 -1.18 2.68 -18.11
CA ASP A 25 0.23 2.24 -18.12
C ASP A 25 0.69 1.73 -16.75
N ALA A 26 0.06 2.18 -15.66
CA ALA A 26 0.34 1.81 -14.29
C ALA A 26 -0.90 1.97 -13.43
N LEU A 27 -0.95 1.23 -12.31
CA LEU A 27 -2.04 1.32 -11.34
C LEU A 27 -1.51 1.82 -9.99
N TYR A 28 -2.33 2.60 -9.29
CA TYR A 28 -2.14 2.89 -7.87
C TYR A 28 -3.28 2.26 -7.08
N VAL A 29 -2.94 1.44 -6.12
CA VAL A 29 -3.90 0.80 -5.21
C VAL A 29 -3.71 1.39 -3.82
N PRO A 30 -4.67 2.20 -3.33
CA PRO A 30 -4.62 2.73 -1.98
C PRO A 30 -4.75 1.61 -0.94
N THR A 31 -4.55 1.94 0.33
CA THR A 31 -4.78 1.00 1.43
C THR A 31 -6.25 0.55 1.43
N ASP A 32 -6.50 -0.71 1.12
CA ASP A 32 -7.83 -1.32 1.03
C ASP A 32 -7.80 -2.76 1.51
N ASN A 33 -8.65 -3.10 2.49
CA ASN A 33 -8.68 -4.42 3.10
C ASN A 33 -9.14 -5.53 2.13
N THR A 34 -10.00 -5.20 1.18
CA THR A 34 -10.46 -6.18 0.18
C THR A 34 -9.34 -6.53 -0.78
N VAL A 35 -8.58 -5.53 -1.25
CA VAL A 35 -7.40 -5.79 -2.09
C VAL A 35 -6.33 -6.51 -1.29
N ALA A 36 -6.03 -6.08 -0.07
CA ALA A 36 -5.03 -6.71 0.80
C ALA A 36 -5.30 -8.21 1.00
N ALA A 37 -6.57 -8.60 1.13
CA ALA A 37 -6.98 -10.00 1.24
C ALA A 37 -6.99 -10.76 -0.11
N ASN A 38 -6.84 -10.08 -1.25
CA ASN A 38 -7.02 -10.65 -2.59
C ASN A 38 -5.93 -10.18 -3.58
N THR A 39 -4.73 -9.87 -3.10
CA THR A 39 -3.62 -9.36 -3.93
C THR A 39 -3.28 -10.25 -5.12
N GLY A 40 -3.44 -11.58 -4.97
CA GLY A 40 -3.22 -12.54 -6.05
C GLY A 40 -4.11 -12.33 -7.27
N ILE A 41 -5.31 -11.74 -7.12
CA ILE A 41 -6.17 -11.39 -8.26
C ILE A 41 -5.54 -10.25 -9.06
N VAL A 42 -5.10 -9.20 -8.38
CA VAL A 42 -4.47 -8.03 -9.01
C VAL A 42 -3.15 -8.43 -9.66
N ASP A 43 -2.32 -9.20 -8.96
CA ASP A 43 -1.03 -9.70 -9.45
C ASP A 43 -1.21 -10.56 -10.70
N GLY A 44 -2.16 -11.51 -10.67
CA GLY A 44 -2.45 -12.39 -11.79
C GLY A 44 -2.92 -11.70 -13.06
N ILE A 45 -3.38 -10.46 -12.96
CA ILE A 45 -3.81 -9.61 -14.07
C ILE A 45 -2.67 -8.66 -14.48
N CYS A 46 -2.14 -7.89 -13.54
CA CYS A 46 -1.23 -6.79 -13.83
C CYS A 46 0.18 -7.28 -14.21
N ARG A 47 0.71 -8.32 -13.55
CA ARG A 47 2.05 -8.82 -13.83
C ARG A 47 2.19 -9.41 -15.26
N PRO A 48 1.30 -10.32 -15.74
CA PRO A 48 1.34 -10.78 -17.14
C PRO A 48 1.13 -9.67 -18.16
N ALA A 49 0.30 -8.68 -17.84
CA ALA A 49 0.06 -7.50 -18.68
C ALA A 49 1.22 -6.48 -18.65
N LYS A 50 2.28 -6.74 -17.85
CA LYS A 50 3.43 -5.84 -17.65
C LYS A 50 3.02 -4.45 -17.15
N LYS A 51 2.00 -4.40 -16.32
CA LYS A 51 1.50 -3.15 -15.71
C LYS A 51 2.00 -3.04 -14.26
N PRO A 52 2.86 -2.08 -13.94
CA PRO A 52 3.33 -1.89 -12.57
C PRO A 52 2.19 -1.39 -11.67
N VAL A 53 2.11 -1.96 -10.48
CA VAL A 53 1.17 -1.57 -9.43
C VAL A 53 1.95 -0.87 -8.32
N PHE A 54 1.59 0.34 -7.98
CA PHE A 54 2.09 1.06 -6.81
C PHE A 54 1.09 0.92 -5.67
N ALA A 55 1.56 0.50 -4.52
CA ALA A 55 0.69 0.16 -3.39
C ALA A 55 0.71 1.21 -2.29
N GLY A 56 -0.42 1.39 -1.63
CA GLY A 56 -0.58 2.31 -0.50
C GLY A 56 -0.02 1.78 0.82
N GLU A 57 0.32 0.47 0.89
CA GLU A 57 0.89 -0.16 2.09
C GLU A 57 1.70 -1.41 1.73
N GLU A 58 2.48 -1.93 2.71
CA GLU A 58 3.46 -2.98 2.50
C GLU A 58 2.86 -4.35 2.12
N GLY A 59 1.75 -4.76 2.75
CA GLY A 59 1.12 -6.06 2.48
C GLY A 59 0.57 -6.16 1.05
N ILE A 60 -0.06 -5.09 0.55
CA ILE A 60 -0.49 -5.03 -0.85
C ILE A 60 0.73 -5.03 -1.78
N CYS A 61 1.78 -4.29 -1.43
CA CYS A 61 3.02 -4.26 -2.21
C CYS A 61 3.69 -5.63 -2.27
N ALA A 62 3.76 -6.34 -1.14
CA ALA A 62 4.30 -7.71 -1.08
C ALA A 62 3.53 -8.67 -1.99
N GLY A 63 2.20 -8.51 -2.10
CA GLY A 63 1.35 -9.40 -2.88
C GLY A 63 1.21 -9.07 -4.37
N CYS A 64 1.27 -7.80 -4.76
CA CYS A 64 1.04 -7.40 -6.16
C CYS A 64 1.73 -6.08 -6.58
N GLY A 65 2.40 -5.37 -5.68
CA GLY A 65 2.96 -4.06 -5.97
C GLY A 65 4.44 -4.07 -6.29
N VAL A 66 4.91 -3.08 -7.04
CA VAL A 66 6.34 -2.86 -7.32
C VAL A 66 7.00 -2.05 -6.22
N ALA A 67 6.30 -1.05 -5.68
CA ALA A 67 6.82 -0.16 -4.64
C ALA A 67 5.70 0.44 -3.78
N THR A 68 6.07 0.88 -2.58
CA THR A 68 5.20 1.57 -1.64
C THR A 68 5.97 2.58 -0.79
N LEU A 69 5.25 3.57 -0.26
CA LEU A 69 5.68 4.33 0.91
C LEU A 69 4.98 3.69 2.12
N SER A 70 5.71 2.85 2.83
CA SER A 70 5.16 2.07 3.95
C SER A 70 5.26 2.83 5.26
N ILE A 71 4.25 2.68 6.10
CA ILE A 71 4.29 3.06 7.51
C ILE A 71 4.44 1.82 8.38
N SER A 72 5.15 1.96 9.51
CA SER A 72 5.19 0.91 10.52
C SER A 72 3.92 0.94 11.36
N TYR A 73 3.05 -0.05 11.22
CA TYR A 73 1.86 -0.19 12.06
C TYR A 73 2.22 -0.44 13.54
N TYR A 74 3.38 -1.05 13.81
CA TYR A 74 3.90 -1.21 15.16
C TYR A 74 4.21 0.18 15.79
N ASP A 75 4.97 1.02 15.08
CA ASP A 75 5.34 2.35 15.57
C ASP A 75 4.11 3.25 15.69
N LEU A 76 3.15 3.13 14.77
CA LEU A 76 1.88 3.85 14.84
C LEU A 76 1.09 3.45 16.09
N GLY A 77 1.04 2.15 16.39
CA GLY A 77 0.41 1.64 17.61
C GLY A 77 1.13 2.10 18.88
N TYR A 78 2.46 2.09 18.87
CA TYR A 78 3.28 2.57 19.98
C TYR A 78 3.05 4.07 20.24
N THR A 79 3.13 4.91 19.22
CA THR A 79 2.84 6.35 19.30
C THR A 79 1.43 6.62 19.82
N THR A 80 0.45 5.86 19.34
CA THR A 80 -0.94 5.95 19.83
C THR A 80 -1.03 5.62 21.32
N GLY A 81 -0.28 4.61 21.78
CA GLY A 81 -0.19 4.26 23.19
C GLY A 81 0.40 5.38 24.03
N GLU A 82 1.48 6.02 23.56
CA GLU A 82 2.08 7.19 24.25
C GLU A 82 1.10 8.37 24.34
N MET A 83 0.35 8.64 23.26
CA MET A 83 -0.70 9.66 23.27
C MET A 83 -1.77 9.35 24.31
N ALA A 84 -2.23 8.09 24.37
CA ALA A 84 -3.23 7.67 25.36
C ALA A 84 -2.73 7.85 26.80
N VAL A 85 -1.47 7.53 27.09
CA VAL A 85 -0.85 7.72 28.43
C VAL A 85 -0.84 9.20 28.80
N LYS A 86 -0.44 10.10 27.91
CA LYS A 86 -0.46 11.56 28.14
C LYS A 86 -1.87 12.06 28.51
N ILE A 87 -2.90 11.56 27.83
CA ILE A 87 -4.30 11.93 28.12
C ILE A 87 -4.73 11.39 29.48
N LEU A 88 -4.46 10.12 29.77
CA LEU A 88 -4.85 9.48 31.04
C LEU A 88 -4.15 10.10 32.26
N ASN A 89 -2.93 10.60 32.10
CA ASN A 89 -2.18 11.30 33.14
C ASN A 89 -2.62 12.78 33.30
N GLY A 90 -3.50 13.29 32.43
CA GLY A 90 -3.90 14.69 32.44
C GLY A 90 -2.84 15.66 31.87
N GLU A 91 -1.85 15.14 31.15
CA GLU A 91 -0.78 15.92 30.53
C GLU A 91 -1.19 16.49 29.17
N ALA A 92 -2.26 15.95 28.58
CA ALA A 92 -2.79 16.38 27.29
C ALA A 92 -4.32 16.27 27.27
N ASP A 93 -4.96 17.17 26.49
CA ASP A 93 -6.40 17.15 26.22
C ASP A 93 -6.64 16.61 24.81
N ILE A 94 -7.46 15.57 24.70
CA ILE A 94 -7.77 14.91 23.43
C ILE A 94 -8.36 15.89 22.39
N SER A 95 -9.07 16.93 22.83
CA SER A 95 -9.68 17.92 21.94
C SER A 95 -8.70 18.87 21.27
N THR A 96 -7.51 19.00 21.84
CA THR A 96 -6.45 19.92 21.36
C THR A 96 -5.14 19.23 21.02
N MET A 97 -5.03 17.92 21.33
CA MET A 97 -3.84 17.14 21.02
C MET A 97 -3.63 17.06 19.50
N PRO A 98 -2.43 17.37 18.99
CA PRO A 98 -2.15 17.24 17.58
C PRO A 98 -2.21 15.77 17.12
N ILE A 99 -2.61 15.55 15.88
CA ILE A 99 -2.50 14.23 15.26
C ILE A 99 -1.01 13.92 15.03
N GLU A 100 -0.57 12.78 15.52
CA GLU A 100 0.79 12.29 15.31
C GLU A 100 0.81 11.23 14.20
N TYR A 101 1.94 11.08 13.53
CA TYR A 101 2.18 10.10 12.48
C TYR A 101 3.63 9.60 12.59
N THR A 102 3.91 8.48 11.97
CA THR A 102 5.26 7.89 11.94
C THR A 102 5.96 8.21 10.62
N ASP A 103 7.27 8.08 10.60
CA ASP A 103 8.05 8.18 9.37
C ASP A 103 7.65 7.10 8.36
N VAL A 104 7.79 7.43 7.09
CA VAL A 104 7.53 6.50 5.99
C VAL A 104 8.84 5.89 5.49
N THR A 105 8.83 4.59 5.22
CA THR A 105 9.92 3.86 4.60
C THR A 105 9.58 3.57 3.13
N LYS A 106 10.53 3.81 2.23
CA LYS A 106 10.40 3.42 0.83
C LYS A 106 10.72 1.95 0.69
N LYS A 107 9.74 1.15 0.29
CA LYS A 107 9.91 -0.29 0.12
C LYS A 107 9.53 -0.75 -1.28
N TYR A 108 10.11 -1.86 -1.74
CA TYR A 108 9.86 -2.43 -3.05
C TYR A 108 9.80 -3.96 -3.01
N ASN A 109 9.09 -4.55 -3.95
CA ASN A 109 9.03 -5.99 -4.16
C ASN A 109 10.03 -6.37 -5.26
N LYS A 110 11.14 -6.97 -4.86
CA LYS A 110 12.21 -7.36 -5.78
C LYS A 110 11.73 -8.30 -6.87
N THR A 111 10.98 -9.32 -6.52
CA THR A 111 10.49 -10.34 -7.47
C THR A 111 9.66 -9.71 -8.58
N ILE A 112 8.70 -8.85 -8.22
CA ILE A 112 7.82 -8.21 -9.21
C ILE A 112 8.62 -7.19 -10.05
N CYS A 113 9.53 -6.43 -9.44
CA CYS A 113 10.40 -5.50 -10.18
C CYS A 113 11.26 -6.23 -11.21
N ASP A 114 11.89 -7.35 -10.82
CA ASP A 114 12.71 -8.16 -11.72
C ASP A 114 11.88 -8.72 -12.88
N ASP A 115 10.68 -9.27 -12.62
CA ASP A 115 9.78 -9.80 -13.64
C ASP A 115 9.31 -8.73 -14.65
N LEU A 116 9.14 -7.50 -14.18
CA LEU A 116 8.75 -6.36 -15.01
C LEU A 116 9.95 -5.66 -15.68
N GLY A 117 11.18 -6.01 -15.30
CA GLY A 117 12.41 -5.37 -15.81
C GLY A 117 12.59 -3.94 -15.29
N LEU A 118 12.10 -3.65 -14.08
CA LEU A 118 12.19 -2.32 -13.48
C LEU A 118 13.47 -2.15 -12.68
N THR A 119 14.14 -1.03 -12.87
CA THR A 119 15.27 -0.62 -12.05
C THR A 119 14.77 0.15 -10.83
N VAL A 120 15.10 -0.34 -9.65
CA VAL A 120 14.72 0.31 -8.38
C VAL A 120 15.68 1.45 -8.08
N PRO A 121 15.19 2.67 -7.80
CA PRO A 121 16.03 3.80 -7.40
C PRO A 121 16.69 3.56 -6.03
N ASP A 122 17.81 4.26 -5.78
CA ASP A 122 18.46 4.25 -4.48
C ASP A 122 17.52 4.71 -3.34
N GLY A 123 17.71 4.12 -2.16
CA GLY A 123 16.97 4.46 -0.95
C GLY A 123 15.65 3.71 -0.78
N TYR A 124 15.39 2.70 -1.60
CA TYR A 124 14.31 1.73 -1.37
C TYR A 124 14.86 0.48 -0.67
N GLU A 125 14.10 -0.05 0.29
CA GLU A 125 14.38 -1.29 1.01
C GLU A 125 13.54 -2.43 0.42
N GLU A 126 14.16 -3.60 0.28
CA GLU A 126 13.44 -4.80 -0.16
C GLU A 126 12.43 -5.25 0.90
N ILE A 127 11.22 -5.60 0.48
CA ILE A 127 10.22 -6.23 1.36
C ILE A 127 10.68 -7.66 1.62
N GLU A 128 10.89 -8.00 2.88
CA GLU A 128 11.18 -9.38 3.29
C GLU A 128 9.94 -10.27 3.03
N GLY A 129 10.13 -11.34 2.27
CA GLY A 129 9.10 -12.30 1.91
C GLY A 129 8.89 -13.41 2.93
#